data_f80c00d3cb91998579f87f831cd7d0ac
#
_entry.id   f80c00d3cb91998579f87f831cd7d0ac
#
_cell.length_a   1.000
_cell.length_b   1.000
_cell.length_c   1.000
_cell.angle_alpha   90.00
_cell.angle_beta   90.00
_cell.angle_gamma   90.00
#
_symmetry.space_group_name_H-M   'P 1'
#
loop_
_entity.id
_entity.type
_entity.pdbx_description
1 polymer ?
#
loop_
_entity_poly.entity_id
_entity_poly.type
_entity_poly.pdbx_seq_one_letter_code
_entity_poly.pdbx_strand_id
1 'polypeptide(L)'
;MAGKSLKKSADSKKQVDGSSRAGKGAKATSTKLAAAQQVALLNALQIRFENNKRRHPALRWTEVQDRLKTHPNKLWSLHEMERTGGEPDVVGRDPKSGAYIFVDCCAESPTGRRSVCFDREGLESRKEHRPATSAVEMAAAMGITLLTEDEYRQLQLLFEFDTKTSSWVQTPAEIRRLGGALFCDRRYGQVFVYHNGAQSYYAARGFRGSLTV
;
A
#
# COMPACT_ATOMS: atom_id res chain seq x y z
N MET A 1 25.32 60.12 39.16
CA MET A 1 26.14 59.69 40.32
C MET A 1 26.04 58.23 40.53
N ALA A 2 27.21 57.55 40.60
CA ALA A 2 27.51 56.23 41.13
C ALA A 2 26.74 55.06 40.47
N GLY A 3 27.35 54.14 39.78
CA GLY A 3 28.66 53.53 39.80
C GLY A 3 28.73 52.34 40.72
N LYS A 4 28.91 51.13 40.11
CA LYS A 4 29.48 49.88 40.62
C LYS A 4 28.73 48.68 40.05
N SER A 5 29.29 47.65 39.58
CA SER A 5 30.63 47.07 39.47
C SER A 5 30.42 45.60 39.03
N LEU A 6 31.21 45.14 38.10
CA LEU A 6 31.35 43.78 37.63
C LEU A 6 31.67 42.79 38.77
N LYS A 7 31.13 41.57 38.71
CA LYS A 7 31.84 40.37 39.16
C LYS A 7 31.65 39.24 38.14
N LYS A 8 32.78 38.84 37.54
CA LYS A 8 32.99 37.56 36.84
C LYS A 8 33.03 36.43 37.89
N SER A 9 32.46 35.32 37.58
CA SER A 9 32.96 34.04 38.10
C SER A 9 32.78 32.95 37.06
N ALA A 10 33.79 32.12 37.04
CA ALA A 10 34.19 31.21 35.98
C ALA A 10 33.46 29.87 35.97
N ASP A 11 33.51 29.27 34.78
CA ASP A 11 33.65 27.84 34.40
C ASP A 11 33.16 26.74 35.33
N SER A 12 32.27 25.94 34.79
CA SER A 12 32.33 24.48 34.97
C SER A 12 31.73 23.78 33.71
N LYS A 13 32.63 23.31 32.85
CA LYS A 13 32.34 22.37 31.79
C LYS A 13 31.82 21.05 32.42
N LYS A 14 30.59 20.68 32.15
CA LYS A 14 30.09 19.31 32.35
C LYS A 14 29.99 18.65 30.99
N GLN A 15 30.93 17.77 30.74
CA GLN A 15 30.97 16.85 29.63
C GLN A 15 29.81 15.86 29.80
N VAL A 16 28.88 15.80 28.85
CA VAL A 16 27.83 14.83 28.82
C VAL A 16 28.20 13.80 27.75
N ASP A 17 28.56 12.60 28.23
CA ASP A 17 28.81 11.43 27.41
C ASP A 17 27.57 11.08 26.57
N GLY A 18 27.73 11.18 25.28
CA GLY A 18 26.74 10.75 24.29
C GLY A 18 26.78 9.23 24.09
N SER A 19 26.03 8.50 24.89
CA SER A 19 25.73 7.08 24.59
C SER A 19 24.68 7.01 23.49
N SER A 20 25.12 6.89 22.24
CA SER A 20 24.29 6.55 21.11
C SER A 20 23.79 5.11 21.25
N ARG A 21 22.53 4.95 21.68
CA ARG A 21 21.81 3.68 21.53
C ARG A 21 21.52 3.46 20.05
N ALA A 22 22.36 2.68 19.39
CA ALA A 22 22.09 2.13 18.08
C ALA A 22 20.73 1.42 18.08
N GLY A 23 19.80 1.93 17.29
CA GLY A 23 18.51 1.29 17.07
C GLY A 23 18.71 -0.11 16.54
N LYS A 24 18.05 -1.10 17.18
CA LYS A 24 18.01 -2.48 16.71
C LYS A 24 17.49 -2.47 15.27
N GLY A 25 18.38 -2.80 14.32
CA GLY A 25 18.03 -2.95 12.91
C GLY A 25 16.86 -3.92 12.76
N ALA A 26 15.82 -3.48 12.09
CA ALA A 26 14.74 -4.34 11.65
C ALA A 26 15.36 -5.48 10.83
N LYS A 27 15.15 -6.72 11.24
CA LYS A 27 15.55 -7.90 10.46
C LYS A 27 14.92 -7.74 9.08
N ALA A 28 15.76 -7.69 8.04
CA ALA A 28 15.29 -7.76 6.66
C ALA A 28 14.49 -9.07 6.51
N THR A 29 13.19 -8.96 6.42
CA THR A 29 12.31 -10.10 6.14
C THR A 29 12.68 -10.63 4.76
N SER A 30 13.02 -11.90 4.67
CA SER A 30 13.32 -12.56 3.40
C SER A 30 12.13 -12.41 2.45
N THR A 31 12.32 -11.73 1.34
CA THR A 31 11.30 -11.58 0.28
C THR A 31 11.28 -12.79 -0.67
N LYS A 32 11.81 -13.93 -0.24
CA LYS A 32 11.85 -15.16 -1.02
C LYS A 32 10.85 -16.17 -0.46
N LEU A 33 9.94 -16.63 -1.30
CA LEU A 33 8.98 -17.68 -0.96
C LEU A 33 9.65 -19.07 -0.97
N ALA A 34 9.21 -19.96 -0.08
CA ALA A 34 9.54 -21.37 -0.16
C ALA A 34 8.93 -21.99 -1.45
N ALA A 35 9.56 -23.05 -1.97
CA ALA A 35 9.12 -23.69 -3.21
C ALA A 35 7.63 -24.09 -3.18
N ALA A 36 7.16 -24.67 -2.09
CA ALA A 36 5.75 -25.04 -1.92
C ALA A 36 4.80 -23.82 -1.97
N GLN A 37 5.21 -22.69 -1.38
CA GLN A 37 4.42 -21.44 -1.43
C GLN A 37 4.37 -20.87 -2.85
N GLN A 38 5.48 -20.95 -3.61
CA GLN A 38 5.50 -20.52 -5.02
C GLN A 38 4.54 -21.34 -5.86
N VAL A 39 4.55 -22.67 -5.72
CA VAL A 39 3.65 -23.57 -6.44
C VAL A 39 2.20 -23.26 -6.09
N ALA A 40 1.86 -23.15 -4.80
CA ALA A 40 0.51 -22.84 -4.35
C ALA A 40 0.02 -21.49 -4.89
N LEU A 41 0.86 -20.46 -4.84
CA LEU A 41 0.56 -19.13 -5.38
C LEU A 41 0.31 -19.18 -6.89
N LEU A 42 1.21 -19.79 -7.66
CA LEU A 42 1.07 -19.87 -9.12
C LEU A 42 -0.20 -20.62 -9.52
N ASN A 43 -0.56 -21.67 -8.80
CA ASN A 43 -1.82 -22.39 -9.01
C ASN A 43 -3.04 -21.51 -8.71
N ALA A 44 -3.04 -20.77 -7.61
CA ALA A 44 -4.14 -19.87 -7.27
C ALA A 44 -4.31 -18.76 -8.32
N LEU A 45 -3.20 -18.15 -8.76
CA LEU A 45 -3.20 -17.14 -9.81
C LEU A 45 -3.69 -17.70 -11.15
N GLN A 46 -3.25 -18.90 -11.52
CA GLN A 46 -3.70 -19.57 -12.75
C GLN A 46 -5.21 -19.83 -12.73
N ILE A 47 -5.72 -20.42 -11.67
CA ILE A 47 -7.16 -20.68 -11.53
C ILE A 47 -7.95 -19.39 -11.66
N ARG A 48 -7.51 -18.31 -11.01
CA ARG A 48 -8.17 -16.99 -11.09
C ARG A 48 -8.10 -16.42 -12.50
N PHE A 49 -6.95 -16.47 -13.13
CA PHE A 49 -6.75 -16.04 -14.52
C PHE A 49 -7.70 -16.77 -15.48
N GLU A 50 -7.78 -18.09 -15.39
CA GLU A 50 -8.65 -18.90 -16.27
C GLU A 50 -10.15 -18.62 -16.03
N ASN A 51 -10.55 -18.37 -14.78
CA ASN A 51 -11.93 -18.09 -14.42
C ASN A 51 -12.37 -16.65 -14.79
N ASN A 52 -11.43 -15.73 -15.05
CA ASN A 52 -11.73 -14.31 -15.25
C ASN A 52 -11.21 -13.78 -16.58
N LYS A 53 -11.24 -14.54 -17.65
CA LYS A 53 -10.70 -14.16 -18.98
C LYS A 53 -11.18 -12.82 -19.53
N ARG A 54 -12.32 -12.35 -19.06
CA ARG A 54 -12.83 -11.00 -19.44
C ARG A 54 -11.92 -9.85 -19.01
N ARG A 55 -11.10 -10.05 -17.95
CA ARG A 55 -10.17 -9.04 -17.44
C ARG A 55 -8.95 -8.86 -18.35
N HIS A 56 -8.62 -9.89 -19.14
CA HIS A 56 -7.39 -9.95 -19.96
C HIS A 56 -7.56 -10.84 -21.21
N PRO A 57 -8.53 -10.58 -22.11
CA PRO A 57 -8.95 -11.49 -23.17
C PRO A 57 -7.83 -11.86 -24.17
N ALA A 58 -6.82 -11.00 -24.32
CA ALA A 58 -5.72 -11.19 -25.26
C ALA A 58 -4.46 -11.83 -24.61
N LEU A 59 -4.47 -12.13 -23.31
CA LEU A 59 -3.29 -12.61 -22.61
C LEU A 59 -3.32 -14.14 -22.46
N ARG A 60 -2.14 -14.76 -22.42
CA ARG A 60 -1.94 -16.20 -22.19
C ARG A 60 -1.27 -16.44 -20.85
N TRP A 61 -1.82 -17.34 -20.05
CA TRP A 61 -1.26 -17.66 -18.72
C TRP A 61 0.20 -18.10 -18.78
N THR A 62 0.58 -18.89 -19.79
CA THR A 62 1.95 -19.39 -19.94
C THR A 62 2.97 -18.23 -19.98
N GLU A 63 2.68 -17.16 -20.70
CA GLU A 63 3.55 -15.99 -20.79
C GLU A 63 3.63 -15.22 -19.45
N VAL A 64 2.49 -15.08 -18.78
CA VAL A 64 2.42 -14.47 -17.43
C VAL A 64 3.24 -15.29 -16.44
N GLN A 65 3.06 -16.60 -16.43
CA GLN A 65 3.76 -17.53 -15.55
C GLN A 65 5.27 -17.48 -15.75
N ASP A 66 5.73 -17.49 -17.01
CA ASP A 66 7.16 -17.46 -17.31
C ASP A 66 7.79 -16.14 -16.86
N ARG A 67 7.05 -15.03 -17.02
CA ARG A 67 7.49 -13.73 -16.50
C ARG A 67 7.59 -13.75 -14.97
N LEU A 68 6.61 -14.29 -14.27
CA LEU A 68 6.60 -14.42 -12.81
C LEU A 68 7.75 -15.26 -12.28
N LYS A 69 8.08 -16.39 -12.93
CA LYS A 69 9.19 -17.27 -12.52
C LYS A 69 10.55 -16.56 -12.53
N THR A 70 10.74 -15.60 -13.42
CA THR A 70 11.97 -14.82 -13.52
C THR A 70 12.04 -13.63 -12.55
N HIS A 71 10.94 -13.35 -11.80
CA HIS A 71 10.84 -12.21 -10.89
C HIS A 71 10.40 -12.63 -9.46
N PRO A 72 11.26 -13.32 -8.69
CA PRO A 72 10.90 -13.89 -7.39
C PRO A 72 10.42 -12.84 -6.37
N ASN A 73 10.92 -11.60 -6.43
CA ASN A 73 10.45 -10.52 -5.56
C ASN A 73 9.00 -10.12 -5.87
N LYS A 74 8.60 -10.21 -7.14
CA LYS A 74 7.22 -9.94 -7.56
C LYS A 74 6.28 -11.05 -7.14
N LEU A 75 6.73 -12.30 -7.18
CA LEU A 75 6.00 -13.43 -6.59
C LEU A 75 5.75 -13.23 -5.10
N TRP A 76 6.75 -12.73 -4.36
CA TRP A 76 6.57 -12.42 -2.94
C TRP A 76 5.51 -11.32 -2.73
N SER A 77 5.53 -10.26 -3.53
CA SER A 77 4.51 -9.20 -3.47
C SER A 77 3.10 -9.73 -3.75
N LEU A 78 2.94 -10.58 -4.78
CA LEU A 78 1.67 -11.24 -5.07
C LEU A 78 1.20 -12.17 -3.94
N HIS A 79 2.14 -12.86 -3.28
CA HIS A 79 1.83 -13.67 -2.10
C HIS A 79 1.30 -12.81 -0.95
N GLU A 80 1.89 -11.63 -0.71
CA GLU A 80 1.38 -10.69 0.29
C GLU A 80 0.00 -10.12 -0.09
N MET A 81 -0.25 -9.89 -1.38
CA MET A 81 -1.58 -9.52 -1.86
C MET A 81 -2.60 -10.62 -1.56
N GLU A 82 -2.29 -11.90 -1.86
CA GLU A 82 -3.15 -13.04 -1.51
C GLU A 82 -3.37 -13.15 0.00
N ARG A 83 -2.28 -13.15 0.78
CA ARG A 83 -2.32 -13.31 2.24
C ARG A 83 -3.21 -12.28 2.92
N THR A 84 -3.32 -11.09 2.36
CA THR A 84 -4.16 -10.00 2.88
C THR A 84 -5.57 -9.96 2.29
N GLY A 85 -5.94 -10.94 1.44
CA GLY A 85 -7.27 -11.08 0.87
C GLY A 85 -7.51 -10.20 -0.36
N GLY A 86 -6.47 -9.89 -1.12
CA GLY A 86 -6.55 -9.03 -2.30
C GLY A 86 -7.04 -9.74 -3.55
N GLU A 87 -6.82 -11.05 -3.65
CA GLU A 87 -7.14 -11.84 -4.84
C GLU A 87 -6.56 -11.21 -6.13
N PRO A 88 -5.21 -10.98 -6.21
CA PRO A 88 -4.62 -10.30 -7.35
C PRO A 88 -4.83 -11.06 -8.66
N ASP A 89 -5.18 -10.34 -9.71
CA ASP A 89 -5.33 -10.87 -11.07
C ASP A 89 -4.68 -9.92 -12.09
N VAL A 90 -4.34 -10.45 -13.25
CA VAL A 90 -3.85 -9.63 -14.35
C VAL A 90 -5.02 -8.86 -14.96
N VAL A 91 -4.87 -7.55 -15.07
CA VAL A 91 -5.91 -6.69 -15.66
C VAL A 91 -5.44 -6.05 -16.98
N GLY A 92 -4.19 -6.26 -17.35
CA GLY A 92 -3.66 -5.71 -18.59
C GLY A 92 -2.15 -5.87 -18.72
N ARG A 93 -1.64 -5.22 -19.75
CA ARG A 93 -0.21 -5.13 -20.06
C ARG A 93 0.14 -3.69 -20.39
N ASP A 94 1.20 -3.18 -19.78
CA ASP A 94 1.71 -1.85 -20.08
C ASP A 94 2.21 -1.80 -21.53
N PRO A 95 1.69 -0.92 -22.38
CA PRO A 95 2.03 -0.91 -23.81
C PRO A 95 3.47 -0.46 -24.09
N LYS A 96 4.10 0.27 -23.16
CA LYS A 96 5.46 0.79 -23.33
C LYS A 96 6.51 -0.22 -22.88
N SER A 97 6.35 -0.78 -21.69
CA SER A 97 7.31 -1.72 -21.09
C SER A 97 7.00 -3.18 -21.42
N GLY A 98 5.77 -3.49 -21.83
CA GLY A 98 5.29 -4.84 -22.01
C GLY A 98 5.08 -5.61 -20.70
N ALA A 99 5.17 -4.95 -19.55
CA ALA A 99 5.00 -5.56 -18.25
C ALA A 99 3.52 -5.87 -17.96
N TYR A 100 3.25 -6.97 -17.26
CA TYR A 100 1.91 -7.33 -16.82
C TYR A 100 1.50 -6.51 -15.61
N ILE A 101 0.26 -6.06 -15.59
CA ILE A 101 -0.32 -5.26 -14.50
C ILE A 101 -1.24 -6.17 -13.71
N PHE A 102 -0.89 -6.42 -12.44
CA PHE A 102 -1.71 -7.11 -11.46
C PHE A 102 -2.39 -6.09 -10.56
N VAL A 103 -3.66 -6.32 -10.25
CA VAL A 103 -4.44 -5.49 -9.33
C VAL A 103 -5.24 -6.39 -8.39
N ASP A 104 -5.48 -5.96 -7.17
CA ASP A 104 -6.41 -6.63 -6.26
C ASP A 104 -7.82 -6.65 -6.83
N CYS A 105 -8.33 -7.84 -7.10
CA CYS A 105 -9.62 -8.09 -7.73
C CYS A 105 -10.65 -8.77 -6.81
N CYS A 106 -10.43 -8.79 -5.49
CA CYS A 106 -11.47 -9.18 -4.53
C CYS A 106 -12.65 -8.19 -4.58
N ALA A 107 -13.86 -8.66 -4.34
CA ALA A 107 -15.08 -7.84 -4.49
C ALA A 107 -15.06 -6.57 -3.62
N GLU A 108 -14.61 -6.69 -2.39
CA GLU A 108 -14.52 -5.59 -1.43
C GLU A 108 -13.05 -5.29 -1.09
N SER A 109 -12.73 -4.10 -0.59
CA SER A 109 -11.38 -3.77 -0.13
C SER A 109 -10.79 -4.91 0.72
N PRO A 110 -9.53 -5.34 0.49
CA PRO A 110 -8.95 -6.51 1.16
C PRO A 110 -9.09 -6.47 2.68
N THR A 111 -9.60 -7.54 3.29
CA THR A 111 -9.91 -7.56 4.73
C THR A 111 -8.69 -7.32 5.61
N GLY A 112 -7.53 -7.86 5.23
CA GLY A 112 -6.28 -7.69 5.94
C GLY A 112 -5.65 -6.29 5.81
N ARG A 113 -6.30 -5.36 5.09
CA ARG A 113 -5.78 -4.01 4.82
C ARG A 113 -6.73 -2.90 5.24
N ARG A 114 -7.80 -3.23 5.96
CA ARG A 114 -8.79 -2.26 6.45
C ARG A 114 -8.37 -1.63 7.77
N SER A 115 -9.09 -0.60 8.19
CA SER A 115 -8.89 0.11 9.46
C SER A 115 -7.51 0.77 9.56
N VAL A 116 -7.01 1.36 8.49
CA VAL A 116 -5.71 2.04 8.42
C VAL A 116 -5.88 3.51 8.03
N CYS A 117 -5.04 4.38 8.62
CA CYS A 117 -4.86 5.76 8.16
C CYS A 117 -4.23 5.75 6.77
N PHE A 118 -4.24 6.91 6.09
CA PHE A 118 -3.68 7.00 4.75
C PHE A 118 -2.16 6.74 4.75
N ASP A 119 -1.40 7.52 5.51
CA ASP A 119 0.06 7.47 5.56
C ASP A 119 0.61 7.64 6.98
N ARG A 120 1.94 7.59 7.13
CA ARG A 120 2.67 7.73 8.38
C ARG A 120 2.34 9.05 9.09
N GLU A 121 2.35 10.16 8.39
CA GLU A 121 2.07 11.48 8.97
C GLU A 121 0.63 11.55 9.51
N GLY A 122 -0.35 11.06 8.75
CA GLY A 122 -1.72 10.93 9.21
C GLY A 122 -1.84 10.03 10.44
N LEU A 123 -1.12 8.92 10.47
CA LEU A 123 -1.07 8.00 11.61
C LEU A 123 -0.49 8.68 12.86
N GLU A 124 0.64 9.38 12.73
CA GLU A 124 1.34 10.03 13.85
C GLU A 124 0.61 11.26 14.40
N SER A 125 -0.18 11.94 13.56
CA SER A 125 -1.01 13.07 13.99
C SER A 125 -2.12 12.68 14.98
N ARG A 126 -2.46 11.39 15.08
CA ARG A 126 -3.48 10.90 16.02
C ARG A 126 -2.93 10.84 17.45
N LYS A 127 -3.70 11.36 18.39
CA LYS A 127 -3.38 11.29 19.83
C LYS A 127 -3.73 9.91 20.40
N GLU A 128 -4.88 9.36 19.97
CA GLU A 128 -5.45 8.12 20.51
C GLU A 128 -5.87 7.17 19.38
N HIS A 129 -6.06 5.90 19.72
CA HIS A 129 -6.56 4.85 18.81
C HIS A 129 -5.79 4.79 17.49
N ARG A 130 -4.45 4.79 17.58
CA ARG A 130 -3.59 4.68 16.39
C ARG A 130 -3.62 3.26 15.85
N PRO A 131 -3.94 3.05 14.56
CA PRO A 131 -3.69 1.78 13.90
C PRO A 131 -2.21 1.39 13.97
N ALA A 132 -1.89 0.11 13.78
CA ALA A 132 -0.51 -0.38 13.81
C ALA A 132 0.33 0.13 12.63
N THR A 133 -0.32 0.47 11.52
CA THR A 133 0.32 0.92 10.27
C THR A 133 -0.64 1.79 9.47
N SER A 134 -0.16 2.33 8.35
CA SER A 134 -0.92 3.10 7.36
C SER A 134 -1.01 2.37 6.03
N ALA A 135 -1.92 2.81 5.16
CA ALA A 135 -2.11 2.22 3.83
C ALA A 135 -0.83 2.31 2.98
N VAL A 136 -0.20 3.48 2.93
CA VAL A 136 1.04 3.71 2.17
C VAL A 136 2.19 2.85 2.70
N GLU A 137 2.37 2.76 4.03
CA GLU A 137 3.42 1.93 4.62
C GLU A 137 3.20 0.45 4.38
N MET A 138 1.95 -0.01 4.52
CA MET A 138 1.61 -1.40 4.27
C MET A 138 1.84 -1.77 2.81
N ALA A 139 1.42 -0.93 1.86
CA ALA A 139 1.68 -1.14 0.43
C ALA A 139 3.18 -1.20 0.13
N ALA A 140 3.96 -0.25 0.68
CA ALA A 140 5.42 -0.25 0.52
C ALA A 140 6.07 -1.51 1.09
N ALA A 141 5.65 -1.96 2.28
CA ALA A 141 6.13 -3.19 2.90
C ALA A 141 5.80 -4.44 2.07
N MET A 142 4.70 -4.44 1.33
CA MET A 142 4.29 -5.51 0.40
C MET A 142 4.95 -5.39 -0.98
N GLY A 143 5.66 -4.31 -1.28
CA GLY A 143 6.26 -4.04 -2.59
C GLY A 143 5.23 -3.76 -3.69
N ILE A 144 4.11 -3.15 -3.33
CA ILE A 144 3.01 -2.75 -4.22
C ILE A 144 2.73 -1.25 -4.08
N THR A 145 1.91 -0.69 -4.96
CA THR A 145 1.47 0.71 -4.90
C THR A 145 -0.04 0.78 -4.73
N LEU A 146 -0.55 1.82 -4.06
CA LEU A 146 -1.98 2.12 -4.07
C LEU A 146 -2.39 2.45 -5.51
N LEU A 147 -3.63 2.14 -5.88
CA LEU A 147 -4.18 2.58 -7.16
C LEU A 147 -4.25 4.11 -7.21
N THR A 148 -4.00 4.68 -8.37
CA THR A 148 -4.45 6.05 -8.68
C THR A 148 -5.96 6.08 -8.82
N GLU A 149 -6.57 7.28 -8.85
CA GLU A 149 -8.00 7.43 -9.18
C GLU A 149 -8.32 6.83 -10.55
N ASP A 150 -7.49 7.10 -11.55
CA ASP A 150 -7.70 6.57 -12.91
C ASP A 150 -7.62 5.05 -12.95
N GLU A 151 -6.63 4.43 -12.30
CA GLU A 151 -6.53 2.97 -12.19
C GLU A 151 -7.73 2.36 -11.47
N TYR A 152 -8.24 3.02 -10.42
CA TYR A 152 -9.44 2.58 -9.73
C TYR A 152 -10.67 2.65 -10.63
N ARG A 153 -10.84 3.72 -11.40
CA ARG A 153 -11.94 3.86 -12.38
C ARG A 153 -11.84 2.82 -13.50
N GLN A 154 -10.64 2.54 -14.02
CA GLN A 154 -10.44 1.49 -15.02
C GLN A 154 -10.77 0.09 -14.45
N LEU A 155 -10.36 -0.19 -13.22
CA LEU A 155 -10.71 -1.45 -12.54
C LEU A 155 -12.24 -1.64 -12.45
N GLN A 156 -12.98 -0.58 -12.16
CA GLN A 156 -14.45 -0.60 -12.06
C GLN A 156 -15.18 -0.90 -13.38
N LEU A 157 -14.49 -0.82 -14.52
CA LEU A 157 -15.06 -1.24 -15.81
C LEU A 157 -15.04 -2.77 -15.96
N LEU A 158 -14.20 -3.47 -15.20
CA LEU A 158 -14.07 -4.93 -15.27
C LEU A 158 -15.10 -5.66 -14.42
N PHE A 159 -15.49 -5.07 -13.29
CA PHE A 159 -16.46 -5.62 -12.34
C PHE A 159 -16.86 -4.55 -11.31
N GLU A 160 -17.91 -4.79 -10.51
CA GLU A 160 -18.32 -3.92 -9.43
C GLU A 160 -17.52 -4.20 -8.16
N PHE A 161 -16.61 -3.29 -7.82
CA PHE A 161 -15.76 -3.40 -6.62
C PHE A 161 -16.17 -2.36 -5.58
N ASP A 162 -15.89 -2.67 -4.30
CA ASP A 162 -16.13 -1.77 -3.16
C ASP A 162 -17.58 -1.28 -3.04
N THR A 163 -18.54 -2.19 -3.23
CA THR A 163 -19.98 -1.86 -3.11
C THR A 163 -20.40 -1.68 -1.65
N LYS A 164 -19.64 -2.22 -0.68
CA LYS A 164 -19.86 -2.12 0.77
C LYS A 164 -18.68 -1.47 1.49
N THR A 165 -17.51 -1.47 0.88
CA THR A 165 -16.28 -0.91 1.43
C THR A 165 -15.84 0.34 0.67
N SER A 166 -14.71 0.93 1.04
CA SER A 166 -14.01 1.95 0.29
C SER A 166 -12.50 1.69 0.31
N SER A 167 -11.79 2.24 -0.67
CA SER A 167 -10.35 2.06 -0.81
C SER A 167 -9.64 3.41 -0.92
N TRP A 168 -8.62 3.63 -0.07
CA TRP A 168 -7.68 4.71 -0.25
C TRP A 168 -7.02 4.59 -1.63
N VAL A 169 -6.85 5.71 -2.31
CA VAL A 169 -6.12 5.83 -3.58
C VAL A 169 -4.95 6.79 -3.42
N GLN A 170 -4.01 6.77 -4.34
CA GLN A 170 -2.92 7.73 -4.35
C GLN A 170 -3.51 9.15 -4.33
N THR A 171 -2.98 9.97 -3.44
CA THR A 171 -3.47 11.34 -3.25
C THR A 171 -2.46 12.32 -3.82
N PRO A 172 -2.87 13.24 -4.70
CA PRO A 172 -2.02 14.32 -5.21
C PRO A 172 -1.36 15.11 -4.07
N ALA A 173 -0.09 15.50 -4.29
CA ALA A 173 0.70 16.14 -3.26
C ALA A 173 0.11 17.46 -2.74
N GLU A 174 -0.58 18.21 -3.60
CA GLU A 174 -1.27 19.46 -3.24
C GLU A 174 -2.42 19.21 -2.25
N ILE A 175 -3.19 18.16 -2.43
CA ILE A 175 -4.26 17.77 -1.50
C ILE A 175 -3.65 17.25 -0.19
N ARG A 176 -2.59 16.42 -0.31
CA ARG A 176 -1.94 15.85 0.87
C ARG A 176 -1.31 16.91 1.76
N ARG A 177 -0.69 17.94 1.20
CA ARG A 177 -0.11 19.10 1.95
C ARG A 177 -1.15 19.86 2.77
N LEU A 178 -2.41 19.82 2.36
CA LEU A 178 -3.54 20.42 3.11
C LEU A 178 -4.14 19.47 4.15
N GLY A 179 -3.51 18.31 4.38
CA GLY A 179 -3.95 17.32 5.37
C GLY A 179 -4.96 16.31 4.85
N GLY A 180 -5.40 16.42 3.60
CA GLY A 180 -6.38 15.54 2.97
C GLY A 180 -5.79 14.24 2.42
N ALA A 181 -6.65 13.24 2.20
CA ALA A 181 -6.37 12.04 1.42
C ALA A 181 -7.64 11.59 0.68
N LEU A 182 -7.44 10.99 -0.50
CA LEU A 182 -8.53 10.55 -1.38
C LEU A 182 -8.85 9.06 -1.17
N PHE A 183 -10.13 8.74 -1.28
CA PHE A 183 -10.61 7.36 -1.32
C PHE A 183 -11.78 7.23 -2.28
N CYS A 184 -11.99 6.02 -2.78
CA CYS A 184 -13.04 5.72 -3.75
C CYS A 184 -13.93 4.59 -3.24
N ASP A 185 -15.15 4.56 -3.73
CA ASP A 185 -16.07 3.44 -3.61
C ASP A 185 -17.05 3.38 -4.80
N ARG A 186 -17.91 2.35 -4.80
CA ARG A 186 -19.01 2.24 -5.74
C ARG A 186 -20.34 2.20 -4.98
N ARG A 187 -21.23 3.14 -5.27
CA ARG A 187 -22.58 3.20 -4.72
C ARG A 187 -23.56 3.57 -5.83
N TYR A 188 -24.77 3.04 -5.75
CA TYR A 188 -25.84 3.37 -6.70
C TYR A 188 -25.44 3.16 -8.18
N GLY A 189 -24.60 2.15 -8.45
CA GLY A 189 -24.09 1.90 -9.81
C GLY A 189 -23.03 2.89 -10.30
N GLN A 190 -22.60 3.86 -9.48
CA GLN A 190 -21.65 4.91 -9.82
C GLN A 190 -20.36 4.81 -8.97
N VAL A 191 -19.26 5.23 -9.56
CA VAL A 191 -17.97 5.36 -8.87
C VAL A 191 -17.84 6.77 -8.31
N PHE A 192 -17.62 6.85 -7.00
CA PHE A 192 -17.41 8.11 -6.30
C PHE A 192 -15.97 8.24 -5.84
N VAL A 193 -15.47 9.47 -5.87
CA VAL A 193 -14.19 9.87 -5.28
C VAL A 193 -14.48 10.86 -4.18
N TYR A 194 -13.97 10.56 -3.00
CA TYR A 194 -14.18 11.35 -1.79
C TYR A 194 -12.85 11.75 -1.19
N HIS A 195 -12.92 12.60 -0.21
CA HIS A 195 -11.76 13.00 0.60
C HIS A 195 -12.05 12.84 2.09
N ASN A 196 -10.99 12.69 2.85
CA ASN A 196 -11.04 12.79 4.31
C ASN A 196 -9.67 13.28 4.83
N GLY A 197 -9.58 13.66 6.09
CA GLY A 197 -8.27 13.87 6.71
C GLY A 197 -7.44 12.57 6.66
N ALA A 198 -6.16 12.67 6.34
CA ALA A 198 -5.27 11.50 6.19
C ALA A 198 -5.18 10.65 7.47
N GLN A 199 -5.48 11.21 8.64
CA GLN A 199 -5.51 10.53 9.94
C GLN A 199 -6.78 9.71 10.17
N SER A 200 -7.81 9.85 9.33
CA SER A 200 -9.07 9.11 9.50
C SER A 200 -8.90 7.65 9.12
N TYR A 201 -9.64 6.76 9.77
CA TYR A 201 -9.78 5.37 9.37
C TYR A 201 -11.17 4.85 9.74
N TYR A 202 -11.65 3.84 9.01
CA TYR A 202 -12.95 3.21 9.22
C TYR A 202 -12.81 1.71 9.02
N ALA A 203 -13.63 0.93 9.71
CA ALA A 203 -13.61 -0.54 9.60
C ALA A 203 -13.82 -1.04 8.16
N ALA A 204 -14.59 -0.31 7.35
CA ALA A 204 -14.88 -0.63 5.95
C ALA A 204 -13.93 0.06 4.96
N ARG A 205 -12.88 0.76 5.41
CA ARG A 205 -11.92 1.42 4.54
C ARG A 205 -10.56 0.75 4.61
N GLY A 206 -10.07 0.33 3.46
CA GLY A 206 -8.73 -0.20 3.27
C GLY A 206 -8.07 0.43 2.05
N PHE A 207 -7.35 -0.38 1.28
CA PHE A 207 -6.78 0.01 -0.01
C PHE A 207 -6.62 -1.20 -0.93
N ARG A 208 -6.65 -0.95 -2.24
CA ARG A 208 -6.27 -1.90 -3.28
C ARG A 208 -4.88 -1.57 -3.79
N GLY A 209 -4.12 -2.59 -4.11
CA GLY A 209 -2.77 -2.44 -4.65
C GLY A 209 -2.68 -2.81 -6.12
N SER A 210 -1.68 -2.24 -6.77
CA SER A 210 -1.23 -2.53 -8.12
C SER A 210 0.22 -3.01 -8.07
N LEU A 211 0.56 -3.95 -8.95
CA LEU A 211 1.91 -4.49 -9.11
C LEU A 211 2.22 -4.69 -10.58
N THR A 212 3.32 -4.12 -11.04
CA THR A 212 3.84 -4.32 -12.40
C THR A 212 4.95 -5.37 -12.41
N VAL A 213 4.87 -6.33 -13.33
CA VAL A 213 5.80 -7.48 -13.43
C VAL A 213 6.39 -7.60 -14.83
#